data_8b13d01580ec897bf4810aa67cc62613
#
_entry.id   8b13d01580ec897bf4810aa67cc62613
#
_cell.length_a   1.000
_cell.length_b   1.000
_cell.length_c   1.000
_cell.angle_alpha   90.00
_cell.angle_beta   90.00
_cell.angle_gamma   90.00
#
_symmetry.space_group_name_H-M   'P 1'
#
loop_
_entity.id
_entity.type
_entity.pdbx_description
1 polymer ?
#
loop_
_entity_poly.entity_id
_entity_poly.type
_entity_poly.pdbx_seq_one_letter_code
_entity_poly.pdbx_strand_id
1 'polypeptide(L)'
;LAVRQLAEAACSKLDSKDYTSEYLALYNLVLQRCRYMRDPRTVELVRAPYLVAQEILQGGRPSLDCDDLSALLGALVLSVGGAARFVTVAFRNAFYNGQRQYSHVFAQALEPRSGLWIVLDPVAAEKTGEMMTRIKAAAVWPVA
;
A
#
# COMPACT_ATOMS: atom_id res chain seq x y z
N LEU A 1 10.16 -7.76 12.46
CA LEU A 1 9.41 -8.66 13.35
C LEU A 1 7.94 -8.24 13.48
N ALA A 2 7.65 -6.99 13.83
CA ALA A 2 6.27 -6.51 14.00
C ALA A 2 5.43 -6.62 12.72
N VAL A 3 5.99 -6.30 11.56
CA VAL A 3 5.31 -6.43 10.27
C VAL A 3 4.95 -7.90 10.00
N ARG A 4 5.88 -8.80 10.25
CA ARG A 4 5.65 -10.24 10.10
C ARG A 4 4.57 -10.76 11.05
N GLN A 5 4.61 -10.34 12.31
CA GLN A 5 3.59 -10.72 13.30
C GLN A 5 2.20 -10.24 12.86
N LEU A 6 2.11 -9.02 12.36
CA LEU A 6 0.85 -8.47 11.85
C LEU A 6 0.35 -9.25 10.64
N ALA A 7 1.24 -9.56 9.70
CA ALA A 7 0.90 -10.35 8.51
C ALA A 7 0.44 -11.77 8.87
N GLU A 8 1.15 -12.44 9.77
CA GLU A 8 0.79 -13.78 10.25
C GLU A 8 -0.57 -13.77 10.95
N ALA A 9 -0.85 -12.77 11.77
CA ALA A 9 -2.15 -12.64 12.43
C ALA A 9 -3.29 -12.48 11.43
N ALA A 10 -3.09 -11.68 10.39
CA ALA A 10 -4.10 -11.46 9.34
C ALA A 10 -4.38 -12.73 8.53
N CYS A 11 -3.37 -13.55 8.29
CA CYS A 11 -3.44 -14.71 7.40
C CYS A 11 -3.54 -16.05 8.14
N SER A 12 -3.69 -16.05 9.47
CA SER A 12 -3.59 -17.25 10.31
C SER A 12 -4.60 -18.38 10.01
N LYS A 13 -5.74 -18.03 9.41
CA LYS A 13 -6.80 -18.99 9.07
C LYS A 13 -6.83 -19.36 7.59
N LEU A 14 -5.87 -18.88 6.80
CA LEU A 14 -5.83 -19.10 5.38
C LEU A 14 -4.90 -20.26 5.02
N ASP A 15 -5.20 -20.92 3.89
CA ASP A 15 -4.33 -21.95 3.35
C ASP A 15 -3.01 -21.34 2.87
N SER A 16 -1.92 -22.04 3.13
CA SER A 16 -0.59 -21.65 2.69
C SER A 16 -0.56 -21.49 1.16
N LYS A 17 0.06 -20.43 0.69
CA LYS A 17 0.20 -20.10 -0.75
C LYS A 17 -1.10 -19.77 -1.49
N ASP A 18 -2.19 -19.55 -0.79
CA ASP A 18 -3.36 -18.89 -1.37
C ASP A 18 -3.14 -17.37 -1.38
N TYR A 19 -2.30 -16.92 -2.32
CA TYR A 19 -1.82 -15.55 -2.37
C TYR A 19 -2.95 -14.53 -2.50
N THR A 20 -3.96 -14.82 -3.32
CA THR A 20 -5.09 -13.90 -3.50
C THR A 20 -5.81 -13.66 -2.18
N SER A 21 -6.10 -14.73 -1.43
CA SER A 21 -6.75 -14.62 -0.12
C SER A 21 -5.86 -13.95 0.91
N GLU A 22 -4.56 -14.23 0.90
CA GLU A 22 -3.60 -13.57 1.78
C GLU A 22 -3.52 -12.07 1.51
N TYR A 23 -3.40 -11.66 0.25
CA TYR A 23 -3.35 -10.24 -0.12
C TYR A 23 -4.65 -9.51 0.26
N LEU A 24 -5.79 -10.16 0.04
CA LEU A 24 -7.08 -9.58 0.43
C LEU A 24 -7.18 -9.42 1.95
N ALA A 25 -6.71 -10.40 2.72
CA ALA A 25 -6.68 -10.32 4.19
C ALA A 25 -5.79 -9.18 4.69
N LEU A 26 -4.61 -9.01 4.08
CA LEU A 26 -3.70 -7.91 4.40
C LEU A 26 -4.32 -6.55 4.07
N TYR A 27 -4.93 -6.44 2.91
CA TYR A 27 -5.62 -5.24 2.46
C TYR A 27 -6.76 -4.86 3.42
N ASN A 28 -7.61 -5.82 3.77
CA ASN A 28 -8.73 -5.60 4.70
C ASN A 28 -8.24 -5.22 6.10
N LEU A 29 -7.14 -5.81 6.56
CA LEU A 29 -6.52 -5.42 7.82
C LEU A 29 -6.15 -3.94 7.81
N VAL A 30 -5.49 -3.48 6.77
CA VAL A 30 -5.08 -2.08 6.63
C VAL A 30 -6.29 -1.14 6.57
N LEU A 31 -7.32 -1.51 5.80
CA LEU A 31 -8.57 -0.74 5.74
C LEU A 31 -9.23 -0.60 7.11
N GLN A 32 -9.22 -1.65 7.92
CA GLN A 32 -9.87 -1.66 9.24
C GLN A 32 -9.04 -0.98 10.32
N ARG A 33 -7.71 -1.09 10.25
CA ARG A 33 -6.83 -0.69 11.34
C ARG A 33 -6.10 0.64 11.12
N CYS A 34 -6.18 1.20 9.94
CA CYS A 34 -5.55 2.48 9.59
C CYS A 34 -6.59 3.48 9.12
N ARG A 35 -6.26 4.77 9.31
CA ARG A 35 -7.04 5.87 8.75
C ARG A 35 -6.20 6.56 7.68
N TYR A 36 -6.81 6.87 6.56
CA TYR A 36 -6.18 7.75 5.60
C TYR A 36 -6.22 9.20 6.10
N MET A 37 -5.05 9.84 6.12
CA MET A 37 -4.92 11.25 6.43
C MET A 37 -3.78 11.83 5.59
N ARG A 38 -4.09 12.88 4.83
CA ARG A 38 -3.11 13.60 4.05
C ARG A 38 -2.15 14.36 4.97
N ASP A 39 -0.85 14.27 4.68
CA ASP A 39 0.13 15.08 5.40
C ASP A 39 -0.10 16.59 5.18
N PRO A 40 0.22 17.43 6.18
CA PRO A 40 0.19 18.87 5.99
C PRO A 40 1.08 19.28 4.81
N ARG A 41 0.65 20.27 4.05
CA ARG A 41 1.31 20.72 2.80
C ARG A 41 2.80 21.03 2.91
N THR A 42 3.30 21.28 4.12
CA THR A 42 4.67 21.72 4.38
C THR A 42 5.56 20.68 5.03
N VAL A 43 5.01 19.50 5.39
CA VAL A 43 5.75 18.46 6.11
C VAL A 43 5.44 17.10 5.50
N GLU A 44 6.43 16.49 4.84
CA GLU A 44 6.37 15.08 4.46
C GLU A 44 6.96 14.24 5.59
N LEU A 45 6.12 13.42 6.23
CA LEU A 45 6.53 12.47 7.24
C LEU A 45 6.31 11.06 6.70
N VAL A 46 7.39 10.37 6.37
CA VAL A 46 7.33 8.95 6.00
C VAL A 46 7.56 8.11 7.25
N ARG A 47 6.56 7.33 7.61
CA ARG A 47 6.64 6.44 8.78
C ARG A 47 7.13 5.06 8.35
N ALA A 48 8.11 4.54 9.09
CA ALA A 48 8.63 3.20 8.84
C ALA A 48 7.54 2.14 9.08
N PRO A 49 7.38 1.16 8.17
CA PRO A 49 6.34 0.13 8.31
C PRO A 49 6.36 -0.63 9.65
N TYR A 50 7.54 -0.88 10.22
CA TYR A 50 7.63 -1.59 11.49
C TYR A 50 7.04 -0.80 12.67
N LEU A 51 7.17 0.53 12.66
CA LEU A 51 6.57 1.40 13.68
C LEU A 51 5.06 1.42 13.57
N VAL A 52 4.54 1.50 12.35
CA VAL A 52 3.10 1.44 12.08
C VAL A 52 2.54 0.09 12.52
N ALA A 53 3.21 -1.00 12.18
CA ALA A 53 2.81 -2.34 12.59
C ALA A 53 2.79 -2.51 14.11
N GLN A 54 3.80 -1.97 14.82
CA GLN A 54 3.83 -1.97 16.28
C GLN A 54 2.62 -1.24 16.88
N GLU A 55 2.27 -0.08 16.35
CA GLU A 55 1.12 0.69 16.81
C GLU A 55 -0.18 -0.09 16.64
N ILE A 56 -0.36 -0.75 15.48
CA ILE A 56 -1.53 -1.60 15.22
C ILE A 56 -1.59 -2.79 16.20
N LEU A 57 -0.46 -3.48 16.40
CA LEU A 57 -0.38 -4.60 17.33
C LEU A 57 -0.70 -4.21 18.77
N GLN A 58 -0.43 -2.97 19.15
CA GLN A 58 -0.75 -2.41 20.46
C GLN A 58 -2.20 -1.91 20.56
N GLY A 59 -3.02 -2.13 19.55
CA GLY A 59 -4.42 -1.72 19.51
C GLY A 59 -4.67 -0.30 18.99
N GLY A 60 -3.63 0.38 18.51
CA GLY A 60 -3.75 1.71 17.93
C GLY A 60 -4.35 1.68 16.52
N ARG A 61 -4.78 2.85 16.07
CA ARG A 61 -5.31 3.06 14.71
C ARG A 61 -4.57 4.25 14.08
N PRO A 62 -3.39 4.01 13.47
CA PRO A 62 -2.57 5.08 12.92
C PRO A 62 -3.26 5.81 11.77
N SER A 63 -3.03 7.12 11.70
CA SER A 63 -3.41 7.95 10.57
C SER A 63 -2.22 8.02 9.62
N LEU A 64 -2.44 7.63 8.36
CA LEU A 64 -1.39 7.41 7.37
C LEU A 64 -1.77 8.07 6.04
N ASP A 65 -0.79 8.59 5.33
CA ASP A 65 -0.97 9.04 3.94
C ASP A 65 -0.73 7.90 2.94
N CYS A 66 -0.78 8.19 1.64
CA CYS A 66 -0.62 7.17 0.61
C CYS A 66 0.77 6.54 0.61
N ASP A 67 1.83 7.29 0.94
CA ASP A 67 3.20 6.77 1.02
C ASP A 67 3.33 5.75 2.16
N ASP A 68 2.81 6.09 3.33
CA ASP A 68 2.84 5.21 4.51
C ASP A 68 2.02 3.95 4.31
N LEU A 69 0.82 4.08 3.73
CA LEU A 69 -0.07 2.95 3.43
C LEU A 69 0.55 1.99 2.42
N SER A 70 1.15 2.54 1.36
CA SER A 70 1.82 1.76 0.33
C SER A 70 3.03 1.01 0.89
N ALA A 71 3.86 1.69 1.69
CA ALA A 71 5.02 1.08 2.33
C ALA A 71 4.62 -0.05 3.27
N LEU A 72 3.57 0.15 4.08
CA LEU A 72 3.05 -0.89 4.96
C LEU A 72 2.53 -2.10 4.19
N LEU A 73 1.71 -1.87 3.16
CA LEU A 73 1.18 -2.96 2.33
C LEU A 73 2.28 -3.71 1.60
N GLY A 74 3.26 -3.01 1.04
CA GLY A 74 4.42 -3.64 0.42
C GLY A 74 5.19 -4.54 1.38
N ALA A 75 5.45 -4.06 2.60
CA ALA A 75 6.12 -4.82 3.63
C ALA A 75 5.32 -6.05 4.09
N LEU A 76 4.00 -5.92 4.23
CA LEU A 76 3.11 -7.03 4.58
C LEU A 76 3.11 -8.11 3.50
N VAL A 77 3.03 -7.72 2.22
CA VAL A 77 3.08 -8.65 1.08
C VAL A 77 4.40 -9.41 1.07
N LEU A 78 5.53 -8.73 1.24
CA LEU A 78 6.85 -9.39 1.33
C LEU A 78 6.91 -10.36 2.51
N SER A 79 6.28 -10.04 3.63
CA SER A 79 6.29 -10.88 4.84
C SER A 79 5.54 -12.20 4.67
N VAL A 80 4.60 -12.30 3.74
CA VAL A 80 3.92 -13.57 3.40
C VAL A 80 4.57 -14.27 2.21
N GLY A 81 5.73 -13.82 1.78
CA GLY A 81 6.48 -14.42 0.67
C GLY A 81 6.02 -13.96 -0.70
N GLY A 82 5.18 -12.94 -0.79
CA GLY A 82 4.74 -12.36 -2.06
C GLY A 82 5.74 -11.39 -2.66
N ALA A 83 5.50 -10.99 -3.90
CA ALA A 83 6.21 -9.92 -4.57
C ALA A 83 5.34 -8.67 -4.63
N ALA A 84 5.94 -7.52 -4.38
CA ALA A 84 5.25 -6.23 -4.39
C ALA A 84 5.96 -5.24 -5.30
N ARG A 85 5.20 -4.26 -5.77
CA ARG A 85 5.73 -3.07 -6.45
C ARG A 85 4.88 -1.87 -6.11
N PHE A 86 5.44 -0.68 -6.29
CA PHE A 86 4.72 0.57 -6.13
C PHE A 86 4.41 1.16 -7.50
N VAL A 87 3.24 1.78 -7.60
CA VAL A 87 2.83 2.54 -8.78
C VAL A 87 2.59 3.97 -8.34
N THR A 88 3.28 4.90 -8.97
CA THR A 88 3.06 6.33 -8.78
C THR A 88 2.27 6.86 -9.97
N VAL A 89 1.27 7.68 -9.70
CA VAL A 89 0.40 8.26 -10.73
C VAL A 89 0.35 9.77 -10.63
N ALA A 90 0.28 10.41 -11.77
CA ALA A 90 0.12 11.86 -11.88
C ALA A 90 -1.26 12.16 -12.47
N PHE A 91 -2.01 13.03 -11.78
CA PHE A 91 -3.30 13.54 -12.28
C PHE A 91 -3.15 14.86 -13.02
N ARG A 92 -1.96 15.47 -12.96
CA ARG A 92 -1.63 16.72 -13.64
C ARG A 92 -0.30 16.58 -14.37
N ASN A 93 -0.13 17.32 -15.44
CA ASN A 93 1.16 17.49 -16.10
C ASN A 93 1.98 18.55 -15.35
N ALA A 94 2.54 18.18 -14.21
CA ALA A 94 3.37 19.04 -13.38
C ALA A 94 4.82 18.54 -13.37
N PHE A 95 5.76 19.47 -13.52
CA PHE A 95 7.19 19.17 -13.58
C PHE A 95 7.96 20.09 -12.62
N TYR A 96 9.01 19.54 -12.01
CA TYR A 96 9.96 20.29 -11.21
C TYR A 96 11.39 19.85 -11.57
N ASN A 97 12.25 20.80 -11.91
CA ASN A 97 13.61 20.50 -12.37
C ASN A 97 13.67 19.45 -13.50
N GLY A 98 12.73 19.52 -14.44
CA GLY A 98 12.64 18.59 -15.57
C GLY A 98 12.08 17.21 -15.23
N GLN A 99 11.70 16.97 -13.98
CA GLN A 99 11.12 15.70 -13.53
C GLN A 99 9.61 15.83 -13.33
N ARG A 100 8.88 14.81 -13.78
CA ARG A 100 7.44 14.72 -13.56
C ARG A 100 7.13 14.55 -12.08
N GLN A 101 6.15 15.33 -11.59
CA GLN A 101 5.64 15.21 -10.24
C GLN A 101 4.46 14.24 -10.20
N TYR A 102 4.49 13.30 -9.27
CA TYR A 102 3.42 12.33 -9.02
C TYR A 102 2.64 12.74 -7.78
N SER A 103 1.32 12.54 -7.80
CA SER A 103 0.41 13.00 -6.75
C SER A 103 -0.16 11.87 -5.89
N HIS A 104 0.00 10.63 -6.32
CA HIS A 104 -0.50 9.46 -5.60
C HIS A 104 0.41 8.26 -5.82
N VAL A 105 0.52 7.41 -4.80
CA VAL A 105 1.21 6.13 -4.86
C VAL A 105 0.33 5.04 -4.26
N PHE A 106 0.38 3.85 -4.85
CA PHE A 106 -0.25 2.66 -4.29
C PHE A 106 0.61 1.43 -4.52
N ALA A 107 0.33 0.37 -3.77
CA ALA A 107 1.02 -0.90 -3.89
C ALA A 107 0.27 -1.86 -4.81
N GLN A 108 1.01 -2.74 -5.44
CA GLN A 108 0.49 -3.90 -6.16
C GLN A 108 1.21 -5.15 -5.68
N ALA A 109 0.49 -6.25 -5.62
CA ALA A 109 1.02 -7.56 -5.25
C ALA A 109 0.86 -8.54 -6.42
N LEU A 110 1.90 -9.33 -6.68
CA LEU A 110 1.91 -10.29 -7.79
C LEU A 110 1.19 -11.58 -7.37
N GLU A 111 0.16 -11.97 -8.12
CA GLU A 111 -0.40 -13.31 -8.06
C GLU A 111 0.42 -14.21 -8.99
N PRO A 112 1.24 -15.15 -8.45
CA PRO A 112 2.26 -15.82 -9.25
C PRO A 112 1.71 -16.84 -10.26
N ARG A 113 0.50 -17.36 -10.05
CA ARG A 113 -0.12 -18.34 -10.95
C ARG A 113 -0.61 -17.72 -12.24
N SER A 114 -1.23 -16.56 -12.15
CA SER A 114 -1.76 -15.82 -13.30
C SER A 114 -0.78 -14.78 -13.86
N GLY A 115 0.22 -14.37 -13.08
CA GLY A 115 1.09 -13.26 -13.41
C GLY A 115 0.44 -11.89 -13.30
N LEU A 116 -0.77 -11.81 -12.74
CA LEU A 116 -1.50 -10.56 -12.57
C LEU A 116 -1.02 -9.79 -11.34
N TRP A 117 -0.95 -8.49 -11.48
CA TRP A 117 -0.67 -7.56 -10.39
C TRP A 117 -1.97 -7.06 -9.78
N ILE A 118 -2.21 -7.42 -8.52
CA ILE A 118 -3.41 -7.05 -7.79
C ILE A 118 -3.18 -5.69 -7.14
N VAL A 119 -4.09 -4.75 -7.39
CA VAL A 119 -4.02 -3.39 -6.82
C VAL A 119 -4.43 -3.43 -5.35
N LEU A 120 -3.58 -2.88 -4.50
CA LEU A 120 -3.81 -2.71 -3.07
C LEU A 120 -3.75 -1.23 -2.74
N ASP A 121 -4.85 -0.53 -2.98
CA ASP A 121 -4.95 0.91 -2.80
C ASP A 121 -6.10 1.30 -1.87
N PRO A 122 -5.83 1.50 -0.55
CA PRO A 122 -6.87 1.86 0.39
C PRO A 122 -7.54 3.22 0.09
N VAL A 123 -6.82 4.13 -0.55
CA VAL A 123 -7.36 5.46 -0.90
C VAL A 123 -8.34 5.36 -2.06
N ALA A 124 -8.07 4.52 -3.05
CA ALA A 124 -8.95 4.31 -4.20
C ALA A 124 -10.26 3.63 -3.81
N ALA A 125 -10.29 2.85 -2.74
CA ALA A 125 -11.52 2.27 -2.21
C ALA A 125 -12.57 3.32 -1.85
N GLU A 126 -12.14 4.53 -1.50
CA GLU A 126 -13.01 5.66 -1.20
C GLU A 126 -13.38 6.51 -2.43
N LYS A 127 -12.61 6.42 -3.53
CA LYS A 127 -12.71 7.33 -4.69
C LYS A 127 -12.66 6.62 -6.04
N THR A 128 -13.08 5.40 -6.11
CA THR A 128 -12.81 4.45 -7.22
C THR A 128 -13.21 4.89 -8.63
N GLY A 129 -14.15 5.76 -8.82
CA GLY A 129 -14.59 6.16 -10.18
C GLY A 129 -13.82 7.34 -10.77
N GLU A 130 -13.53 8.35 -9.95
CA GLU A 130 -12.93 9.61 -10.43
C GLU A 130 -11.41 9.52 -10.66
N MET A 131 -10.70 8.69 -9.92
CA MET A 131 -9.24 8.66 -9.99
C MET A 131 -8.72 7.98 -11.25
N MET A 132 -9.36 6.89 -11.68
CA MET A 132 -8.91 6.11 -12.85
C MET A 132 -9.02 6.88 -14.18
N THR A 133 -9.96 7.81 -14.27
CA THR A 133 -10.19 8.60 -15.51
C THR A 133 -9.27 9.81 -15.62
N ARG A 134 -8.57 10.20 -14.57
CA ARG A 134 -7.75 11.42 -14.51
C ARG A 134 -6.24 11.17 -14.57
N ILE A 135 -5.80 9.92 -14.70
CA ILE A 135 -4.37 9.61 -14.72
C ILE A 135 -3.73 10.14 -16.00
N LYS A 136 -2.73 10.99 -15.86
CA LYS A 136 -1.94 11.54 -16.98
C LYS A 136 -0.63 10.79 -17.20
N ALA A 137 -0.07 10.21 -16.15
CA ALA A 137 1.14 9.41 -16.23
C ALA A 137 1.22 8.44 -15.06
N ALA A 138 1.91 7.31 -15.27
CA ALA A 138 2.18 6.34 -14.23
C ALA A 138 3.62 5.82 -14.36
N ALA A 139 4.23 5.47 -13.24
CA ALA A 139 5.52 4.81 -13.19
C ALA A 139 5.47 3.64 -12.21
N VAL A 140 6.25 2.59 -12.50
CA VAL A 140 6.29 1.37 -11.69
C VAL A 140 7.66 1.26 -11.02
N TRP A 141 7.67 0.96 -9.73
CA TRP A 141 8.85 0.87 -8.90
C TRP A 141 8.90 -0.51 -8.24
N PRO A 142 9.76 -1.45 -8.71
CA PRO A 142 9.86 -2.76 -8.07
C PRO A 142 10.34 -2.63 -6.64
N VAL A 143 9.81 -3.46 -5.77
CA VAL A 143 10.31 -3.65 -4.41
C VAL A 143 11.19 -4.87 -4.41
N ALA A 144 12.45 -4.67 -4.04
CA ALA A 144 13.43 -5.74 -4.03
C ALA A 144 13.11 -6.80 -2.95
#